data_883662b2c2477214aa26e4f94c64c244
#
_entry.id   883662b2c2477214aa26e4f94c64c244
#
_cell.length_a   1.000
_cell.length_b   1.000
_cell.length_c   1.000
_cell.angle_alpha   90.00
_cell.angle_beta   90.00
_cell.angle_gamma   90.00
#
_symmetry.space_group_name_H-M   'P 1'
#
loop_
_entity.id
_entity.type
_entity.pdbx_description
1 polymer ?
#
loop_
_entity_poly.entity_id
_entity_poly.type
_entity_poly.pdbx_seq_one_letter_code
_entity_poly.pdbx_strand_id
1 'polypeptide(L)'
;ILLNRVSEEGLNQIRVIAPLVQCCEYNDHADYPYVSIDDARAAELATEYLLSNGGSKIALINGPGNFKYARRRQEGFMNALRNAEVMIPKQWIVQLPEVSYEMAYAAVCRLLNSDSRPNAFFTISDVFAAAVIRAAKRFHLHVPRDILVVGFDNIELSSMTSPSITTVNQPKFQMGYTACEMLLELIEDPQEEMKSLLLDTE
;
A
#
# COMPACT_ATOMS: atom_id res chain seq x y z
N ILE A 1 6.78 -4.37 -20.07
CA ILE A 1 6.03 -4.30 -18.80
C ILE A 1 6.29 -2.94 -18.17
N LEU A 2 5.22 -2.26 -17.74
CA LEU A 2 5.30 -0.97 -17.07
C LEU A 2 4.95 -1.13 -15.59
N LEU A 3 5.87 -0.73 -14.70
CA LEU A 3 5.71 -0.83 -13.25
C LEU A 3 5.22 0.48 -12.60
N ASN A 4 5.27 1.57 -13.35
CA ASN A 4 4.84 2.90 -12.89
C ASN A 4 3.64 3.39 -13.71
N ARG A 5 2.84 4.26 -13.09
CA ARG A 5 1.75 4.91 -13.78
C ARG A 5 2.27 5.78 -14.92
N VAL A 6 1.74 5.53 -16.11
CA VAL A 6 1.99 6.32 -17.33
C VAL A 6 0.67 7.00 -17.72
N SER A 7 0.73 8.21 -18.27
CA SER A 7 -0.47 8.89 -18.79
C SER A 7 -1.09 8.08 -19.94
N GLU A 8 -2.37 8.26 -20.19
CA GLU A 8 -3.04 7.61 -21.32
C GLU A 8 -2.36 7.96 -22.65
N GLU A 9 -1.96 9.21 -22.84
CA GLU A 9 -1.20 9.64 -24.04
C GLU A 9 0.14 8.87 -24.15
N GLY A 10 0.87 8.74 -23.05
CA GLY A 10 2.12 7.96 -23.03
C GLY A 10 1.91 6.48 -23.33
N LEU A 11 0.85 5.87 -22.80
CA LEU A 11 0.48 4.49 -23.09
C LEU A 11 0.16 4.31 -24.57
N ASN A 12 -0.62 5.23 -25.16
CA ASN A 12 -0.93 5.23 -26.59
C ASN A 12 0.32 5.36 -27.47
N GLN A 13 1.28 6.20 -27.09
CA GLN A 13 2.56 6.32 -27.79
C GLN A 13 3.40 5.03 -27.74
N ILE A 14 3.44 4.37 -26.58
CA ILE A 14 4.16 3.10 -26.42
C ILE A 14 3.49 2.00 -27.25
N ARG A 15 2.18 1.90 -27.25
CA ARG A 15 1.43 0.86 -27.99
C ARG A 15 1.70 0.89 -29.50
N VAL A 16 1.97 2.06 -30.08
CA VAL A 16 2.32 2.19 -31.49
C VAL A 16 3.65 1.49 -31.81
N ILE A 17 4.54 1.36 -30.82
CA ILE A 17 5.89 0.84 -30.99
C ILE A 17 5.99 -0.63 -30.54
N ALA A 18 5.28 -0.99 -29.46
CA ALA A 18 5.37 -2.33 -28.87
C ALA A 18 4.10 -2.68 -28.06
N PRO A 19 3.75 -3.98 -27.94
CA PRO A 19 2.74 -4.42 -26.99
C PRO A 19 3.16 -4.06 -25.55
N LEU A 20 2.18 -3.81 -24.70
CA LEU A 20 2.45 -3.43 -23.30
C LEU A 20 1.48 -4.10 -22.33
N VAL A 21 1.99 -4.41 -21.12
CA VAL A 21 1.22 -4.83 -19.96
C VAL A 21 1.67 -3.96 -18.78
N GLN A 22 0.70 -3.46 -18.01
CA GLN A 22 0.97 -2.74 -16.77
C GLN A 22 1.05 -3.72 -15.60
N CYS A 23 1.95 -3.48 -14.64
CA CYS A 23 2.10 -4.35 -13.47
C CYS A 23 2.21 -3.50 -12.21
N CYS A 24 1.52 -3.87 -11.15
CA CYS A 24 1.40 -3.18 -9.87
C CYS A 24 0.63 -1.86 -9.98
N GLU A 25 1.28 -0.80 -10.44
CA GLU A 25 0.65 0.50 -10.68
C GLU A 25 0.16 0.57 -12.14
N TYR A 26 -1.09 0.97 -12.34
CA TYR A 26 -1.70 1.05 -13.67
C TYR A 26 -2.58 2.30 -13.81
N ASN A 27 -2.86 2.69 -15.03
CA ASN A 27 -3.80 3.76 -15.34
C ASN A 27 -5.21 3.20 -15.47
N ASP A 28 -6.06 3.50 -14.49
CA ASP A 28 -7.45 3.05 -14.40
C ASP A 28 -8.43 3.76 -15.37
N HIS A 29 -7.92 4.74 -16.15
CA HIS A 29 -8.68 5.44 -17.19
C HIS A 29 -8.33 4.96 -18.62
N ALA A 30 -7.38 4.04 -18.75
CA ALA A 30 -6.89 3.56 -20.03
C ALA A 30 -7.16 2.05 -20.16
N ASP A 31 -7.70 1.65 -21.30
CA ASP A 31 -8.03 0.26 -21.61
C ASP A 31 -6.78 -0.49 -22.08
N TYR A 32 -5.91 -0.79 -21.12
CA TYR A 32 -4.70 -1.59 -21.31
C TYR A 32 -4.61 -2.70 -20.28
N PRO A 33 -4.15 -3.91 -20.67
CA PRO A 33 -4.04 -5.03 -19.75
C PRO A 33 -3.11 -4.72 -18.59
N TYR A 34 -3.50 -5.19 -17.41
CA TYR A 34 -2.69 -5.05 -16.20
C TYR A 34 -2.77 -6.28 -15.31
N VAL A 35 -1.72 -6.46 -14.50
CA VAL A 35 -1.70 -7.38 -13.36
C VAL A 35 -1.45 -6.56 -12.10
N SER A 36 -2.34 -6.65 -11.13
CA SER A 36 -2.24 -5.88 -9.89
C SER A 36 -2.89 -6.66 -8.73
N ILE A 37 -3.07 -5.98 -7.60
CA ILE A 37 -3.87 -6.44 -6.45
C ILE A 37 -5.05 -5.50 -6.25
N ASP A 38 -6.05 -5.95 -5.48
CA ASP A 38 -7.07 -5.04 -4.95
C ASP A 38 -6.51 -4.31 -3.72
N ASP A 39 -5.86 -3.16 -3.97
CA ASP A 39 -5.28 -2.31 -2.93
C ASP A 39 -6.30 -1.86 -1.88
N ALA A 40 -7.56 -1.62 -2.29
CA ALA A 40 -8.59 -1.17 -1.35
C ALA A 40 -9.01 -2.32 -0.43
N ARG A 41 -9.26 -3.51 -0.99
CA ARG A 41 -9.62 -4.67 -0.17
C ARG A 41 -8.49 -5.11 0.75
N ALA A 42 -7.25 -5.12 0.27
CA ALA A 42 -6.08 -5.45 1.08
C ALA A 42 -5.89 -4.47 2.26
N ALA A 43 -6.06 -3.16 2.02
CA ALA A 43 -5.98 -2.14 3.07
C ALA A 43 -7.16 -2.21 4.05
N GLU A 44 -8.36 -2.55 3.58
CA GLU A 44 -9.53 -2.82 4.43
C GLU A 44 -9.22 -3.96 5.39
N LEU A 45 -8.76 -5.11 4.90
CA LEU A 45 -8.38 -6.28 5.70
C LEU A 45 -7.28 -5.94 6.73
N ALA A 46 -6.25 -5.21 6.32
CA ALA A 46 -5.18 -4.77 7.21
C ALA A 46 -5.70 -3.88 8.35
N THR A 47 -6.67 -3.02 8.05
CA THR A 47 -7.29 -2.14 9.04
C THR A 47 -8.24 -2.91 9.97
N GLU A 48 -9.03 -3.84 9.43
CA GLU A 48 -9.86 -4.76 10.21
C GLU A 48 -9.02 -5.61 11.17
N TYR A 49 -7.83 -6.05 10.73
CA TYR A 49 -6.88 -6.75 11.58
C TYR A 49 -6.40 -5.88 12.76
N LEU A 50 -6.09 -4.60 12.53
CA LEU A 50 -5.74 -3.68 13.62
C LEU A 50 -6.90 -3.49 14.59
N LEU A 51 -8.13 -3.31 14.09
CA LEU A 51 -9.34 -3.15 14.90
C LEU A 51 -9.59 -4.39 15.78
N SER A 52 -9.49 -5.59 15.20
CA SER A 52 -9.72 -6.87 15.91
C SER A 52 -8.68 -7.15 16.99
N ASN A 53 -7.48 -6.54 16.88
CA ASN A 53 -6.41 -6.66 17.87
C ASN A 53 -6.39 -5.51 18.91
N GLY A 54 -7.47 -4.70 18.99
CA GLY A 54 -7.62 -3.65 19.99
C GLY A 54 -7.15 -2.26 19.53
N GLY A 55 -6.86 -2.08 18.26
CA GLY A 55 -6.62 -0.77 17.66
C GLY A 55 -7.91 0.05 17.65
N SER A 56 -8.04 1.03 18.52
CA SER A 56 -9.22 1.92 18.61
C SER A 56 -8.91 3.34 18.15
N LYS A 57 -7.64 3.70 18.06
CA LYS A 57 -7.11 5.01 17.68
C LYS A 57 -6.10 4.82 16.56
N ILE A 58 -6.60 4.57 15.34
CA ILE A 58 -5.75 4.15 14.21
C ILE A 58 -5.36 5.35 13.36
N ALA A 59 -4.06 5.51 13.09
CA ALA A 59 -3.54 6.48 12.14
C ALA A 59 -3.09 5.79 10.85
N LEU A 60 -3.26 6.49 9.73
CA LEU A 60 -2.73 6.11 8.42
C LEU A 60 -1.48 6.92 8.10
N ILE A 61 -0.38 6.26 7.78
CA ILE A 61 0.80 6.89 7.18
C ILE A 61 0.81 6.52 5.69
N ASN A 62 0.41 7.49 4.86
CA ASN A 62 0.20 7.32 3.43
C ASN A 62 1.32 7.96 2.61
N GLY A 63 1.52 7.49 1.39
CA GLY A 63 2.47 8.01 0.40
C GLY A 63 1.84 9.07 -0.52
N PRO A 64 2.51 9.38 -1.64
CA PRO A 64 2.04 10.43 -2.56
C PRO A 64 0.65 10.12 -3.15
N GLY A 65 -0.28 11.06 -3.02
CA GLY A 65 -1.68 10.89 -3.44
C GLY A 65 -1.92 10.81 -4.95
N ASN A 66 -0.90 11.08 -5.76
CA ASN A 66 -0.95 10.91 -7.20
C ASN A 66 -0.86 9.44 -7.64
N PHE A 67 -0.37 8.53 -6.79
CA PHE A 67 -0.35 7.10 -7.06
C PHE A 67 -1.70 6.46 -6.77
N LYS A 68 -2.11 5.49 -7.60
CA LYS A 68 -3.36 4.75 -7.45
C LYS A 68 -3.37 3.96 -6.15
N TYR A 69 -2.29 3.23 -5.86
CA TYR A 69 -2.19 2.42 -4.65
C TYR A 69 -2.41 3.25 -3.38
N ALA A 70 -1.87 4.48 -3.31
CA ALA A 70 -2.01 5.33 -2.14
C ALA A 70 -3.47 5.77 -1.92
N ARG A 71 -4.19 6.10 -3.01
CA ARG A 71 -5.62 6.44 -2.94
C ARG A 71 -6.48 5.23 -2.57
N ARG A 72 -6.23 4.08 -3.21
CA ARG A 72 -6.99 2.86 -2.97
C ARG A 72 -6.77 2.30 -1.57
N ARG A 73 -5.53 2.29 -1.07
CA ARG A 73 -5.24 1.88 0.32
C ARG A 73 -5.87 2.82 1.34
N GLN A 74 -5.91 4.13 1.07
CA GLN A 74 -6.67 5.05 1.92
C GLN A 74 -8.18 4.81 1.86
N GLU A 75 -8.74 4.49 0.70
CA GLU A 75 -10.14 4.13 0.54
C GLU A 75 -10.50 2.91 1.40
N GLY A 76 -9.73 1.82 1.29
CA GLY A 76 -9.92 0.61 2.09
C GLY A 76 -9.81 0.88 3.60
N PHE A 77 -8.80 1.65 4.02
CA PHE A 77 -8.66 2.09 5.40
C PHE A 77 -9.91 2.82 5.90
N MET A 78 -10.43 3.77 5.12
CA MET A 78 -11.63 4.51 5.50
C MET A 78 -12.90 3.66 5.49
N ASN A 79 -12.97 2.66 4.60
CA ASN A 79 -14.11 1.73 4.57
C ASN A 79 -14.13 0.86 5.84
N ALA A 80 -13.00 0.28 6.25
CA ALA A 80 -12.92 -0.51 7.48
C ALA A 80 -13.32 0.30 8.72
N LEU A 81 -12.84 1.55 8.83
CA LEU A 81 -13.22 2.43 9.95
C LEU A 81 -14.71 2.76 9.94
N ARG A 82 -15.28 3.02 8.76
CA ARG A 82 -16.72 3.30 8.61
C ARG A 82 -17.55 2.10 8.99
N ASN A 83 -17.18 0.90 8.55
CA ASN A 83 -17.88 -0.34 8.85
C ASN A 83 -17.85 -0.68 10.36
N ALA A 84 -16.76 -0.29 11.03
CA ALA A 84 -16.59 -0.45 12.47
C ALA A 84 -17.14 0.74 13.30
N GLU A 85 -17.73 1.75 12.66
CA GLU A 85 -18.22 2.98 13.30
C GLU A 85 -17.12 3.74 14.10
N VAL A 86 -15.85 3.61 13.67
CA VAL A 86 -14.71 4.27 14.30
C VAL A 86 -14.44 5.61 13.63
N MET A 87 -14.45 6.68 14.41
CA MET A 87 -14.09 8.03 13.94
C MET A 87 -12.68 8.37 14.37
N ILE A 88 -11.90 8.92 13.43
CA ILE A 88 -10.54 9.40 13.69
C ILE A 88 -10.38 10.88 13.34
N PRO A 89 -9.48 11.61 14.02
CA PRO A 89 -9.11 12.97 13.66
C PRO A 89 -8.47 13.02 12.27
N LYS A 90 -8.79 14.04 11.47
CA LYS A 90 -8.21 14.21 10.12
C LYS A 90 -6.68 14.23 10.11
N GLN A 91 -6.04 14.78 11.15
CA GLN A 91 -4.59 14.81 11.27
C GLN A 91 -3.92 13.44 11.45
N TRP A 92 -4.70 12.38 11.68
CA TRP A 92 -4.20 11.01 11.74
C TRP A 92 -4.12 10.33 10.36
N ILE A 93 -4.63 10.98 9.32
CA ILE A 93 -4.37 10.62 7.93
C ILE A 93 -3.21 11.48 7.46
N VAL A 94 -2.01 10.93 7.52
CA VAL A 94 -0.78 11.62 7.13
C VAL A 94 -0.45 11.28 5.69
N GLN A 95 -0.47 12.30 4.83
CA GLN A 95 -0.11 12.18 3.42
C GLN A 95 1.33 12.69 3.24
N LEU A 96 2.25 11.80 2.86
CA LEU A 96 3.63 12.16 2.58
C LEU A 96 3.85 12.40 1.08
N PRO A 97 4.71 13.35 0.70
CA PRO A 97 4.97 13.69 -0.70
C PRO A 97 5.83 12.65 -1.42
N GLU A 98 6.54 11.79 -0.69
CA GLU A 98 7.38 10.71 -1.21
C GLU A 98 7.46 9.54 -0.22
N VAL A 99 7.92 8.38 -0.66
CA VAL A 99 8.18 7.22 0.20
C VAL A 99 9.54 7.42 0.88
N SER A 100 9.54 8.15 1.99
CA SER A 100 10.72 8.49 2.78
C SER A 100 10.57 8.02 4.22
N TYR A 101 11.53 7.22 4.67
CA TYR A 101 11.63 6.76 6.06
C TYR A 101 11.70 7.92 7.05
N GLU A 102 12.53 8.92 6.74
CA GLU A 102 12.78 10.08 7.61
C GLU A 102 11.51 10.92 7.76
N MET A 103 10.78 11.14 6.67
CA MET A 103 9.50 11.87 6.70
C MET A 103 8.45 11.12 7.51
N ALA A 104 8.33 9.80 7.30
CA ALA A 104 7.43 8.95 8.08
C ALA A 104 7.77 8.99 9.56
N TYR A 105 9.06 8.84 9.91
CA TYR A 105 9.53 8.92 11.28
C TYR A 105 9.19 10.26 11.94
N ALA A 106 9.45 11.38 11.25
CA ALA A 106 9.14 12.72 11.77
C ALA A 106 7.63 12.90 11.98
N ALA A 107 6.81 12.43 11.02
CA ALA A 107 5.35 12.50 11.13
C ALA A 107 4.82 11.67 12.30
N VAL A 108 5.29 10.43 12.46
CA VAL A 108 4.90 9.56 13.57
C VAL A 108 5.33 10.13 14.90
N CYS A 109 6.55 10.70 15.01
CA CYS A 109 6.98 11.38 16.23
C CYS A 109 6.05 12.52 16.63
N ARG A 110 5.55 13.31 15.66
CA ARG A 110 4.54 14.36 15.95
C ARG A 110 3.23 13.78 16.48
N LEU A 111 2.74 12.68 15.88
CA LEU A 111 1.51 12.03 16.34
C LEU A 111 1.66 11.44 17.75
N LEU A 112 2.78 10.79 18.04
CA LEU A 112 3.03 10.16 19.34
C LEU A 112 3.31 11.19 20.46
N ASN A 113 3.74 12.41 20.12
CA ASN A 113 3.96 13.51 21.07
C ASN A 113 2.70 14.32 21.37
N SER A 114 1.56 14.01 20.73
CA SER A 114 0.29 14.70 20.96
C SER A 114 -0.46 14.13 22.17
N ASP A 115 -1.29 14.96 22.82
CA ASP A 115 -2.14 14.55 23.96
C ASP A 115 -3.13 13.42 23.55
N SER A 116 -3.60 13.46 22.31
CA SER A 116 -4.44 12.41 21.72
C SER A 116 -3.63 11.63 20.71
N ARG A 117 -2.80 10.70 21.19
CA ARG A 117 -1.96 9.88 20.32
C ARG A 117 -2.69 8.63 19.82
N PRO A 118 -2.38 8.15 18.58
CA PRO A 118 -2.81 6.85 18.09
C PRO A 118 -2.25 5.69 18.93
N ASN A 119 -2.98 4.57 18.98
CA ASN A 119 -2.50 3.30 19.52
C ASN A 119 -2.30 2.23 18.44
N ALA A 120 -2.60 2.57 17.18
CA ALA A 120 -2.38 1.70 16.05
C ALA A 120 -2.02 2.50 14.79
N PHE A 121 -1.23 1.91 13.91
CA PHE A 121 -0.80 2.49 12.66
C PHE A 121 -0.98 1.51 11.51
N PHE A 122 -1.75 1.91 10.51
CA PHE A 122 -1.68 1.32 9.19
C PHE A 122 -0.73 2.14 8.33
N THR A 123 0.23 1.48 7.71
CA THR A 123 1.21 2.13 6.85
C THR A 123 1.19 1.49 5.46
N ILE A 124 1.28 2.32 4.42
CA ILE A 124 1.20 1.84 3.04
C ILE A 124 2.47 1.15 2.54
N SER A 125 3.50 1.03 3.39
CA SER A 125 4.73 0.29 3.08
C SER A 125 5.43 -0.15 4.36
N ASP A 126 6.24 -1.21 4.27
CA ASP A 126 7.06 -1.69 5.39
C ASP A 126 8.13 -0.66 5.80
N VAL A 127 8.57 0.19 4.88
CA VAL A 127 9.49 1.30 5.19
C VAL A 127 8.86 2.25 6.21
N PHE A 128 7.58 2.57 6.04
CA PHE A 128 6.87 3.42 6.99
C PHE A 128 6.56 2.69 8.30
N ALA A 129 6.27 1.39 8.24
CA ALA A 129 6.09 0.57 9.44
C ALA A 129 7.36 0.51 10.31
N ALA A 130 8.53 0.36 9.68
CA ALA A 130 9.81 0.41 10.38
C ALA A 130 10.05 1.78 11.05
N ALA A 131 9.63 2.88 10.40
CA ALA A 131 9.68 4.22 10.98
C ALA A 131 8.76 4.35 12.20
N VAL A 132 7.57 3.74 12.18
CA VAL A 132 6.66 3.68 13.34
C VAL A 132 7.31 2.94 14.50
N ILE A 133 7.89 1.76 14.26
CA ILE A 133 8.55 0.95 15.29
C ILE A 133 9.68 1.75 15.96
N ARG A 134 10.51 2.43 15.15
CA ARG A 134 11.59 3.27 15.68
C ARG A 134 11.06 4.47 16.49
N ALA A 135 9.99 5.12 16.01
CA ALA A 135 9.38 6.22 16.74
C ALA A 135 8.76 5.73 18.06
N ALA A 136 8.05 4.60 18.08
CA ALA A 136 7.52 3.99 19.29
C ALA A 136 8.63 3.77 20.33
N LYS A 137 9.75 3.19 19.91
CA LYS A 137 10.93 2.97 20.78
C LYS A 137 11.46 4.29 21.38
N ARG A 138 11.51 5.38 20.60
CA ARG A 138 11.92 6.71 21.11
C ARG A 138 11.00 7.23 22.20
N PHE A 139 9.71 6.93 22.12
CA PHE A 139 8.71 7.33 23.12
C PHE A 139 8.50 6.28 24.22
N HIS A 140 9.40 5.30 24.34
CA HIS A 140 9.33 4.18 25.31
C HIS A 140 8.03 3.37 25.21
N LEU A 141 7.48 3.26 24.00
CA LEU A 141 6.29 2.46 23.68
C LEU A 141 6.71 1.14 23.05
N HIS A 142 6.07 0.06 23.44
CA HIS A 142 6.36 -1.27 22.95
C HIS A 142 5.38 -1.66 21.83
N VAL A 143 5.92 -2.23 20.77
CA VAL A 143 5.17 -2.87 19.71
C VAL A 143 5.23 -4.40 19.96
N PRO A 144 4.11 -5.13 20.00
CA PRO A 144 2.74 -4.67 19.74
C PRO A 144 1.96 -4.21 20.99
N ARG A 145 2.53 -4.26 22.21
CA ARG A 145 1.81 -4.07 23.47
C ARG A 145 1.11 -2.72 23.60
N ASP A 146 1.84 -1.63 23.30
CA ASP A 146 1.36 -0.25 23.47
C ASP A 146 0.93 0.37 22.14
N ILE A 147 1.52 -0.07 21.03
CA ILE A 147 1.28 0.40 19.67
C ILE A 147 1.19 -0.80 18.72
N LEU A 148 0.08 -0.92 18.00
CA LEU A 148 -0.06 -1.88 16.90
C LEU A 148 0.45 -1.27 15.59
N VAL A 149 1.09 -2.08 14.76
CA VAL A 149 1.61 -1.64 13.45
C VAL A 149 1.32 -2.71 12.41
N VAL A 150 0.74 -2.30 11.28
CA VAL A 150 0.64 -3.11 10.08
C VAL A 150 1.27 -2.36 8.92
N GLY A 151 2.19 -3.03 8.24
CA GLY A 151 2.87 -2.59 7.03
C GLY A 151 2.17 -3.07 5.76
N PHE A 152 2.87 -2.90 4.65
CA PHE A 152 2.43 -3.36 3.34
C PHE A 152 3.67 -3.70 2.50
N ASP A 153 3.56 -4.68 1.62
CA ASP A 153 4.50 -5.19 0.63
C ASP A 153 5.23 -6.48 1.04
N ASN A 154 5.42 -6.76 2.32
CA ASN A 154 6.25 -7.87 2.82
C ASN A 154 7.62 -7.94 2.13
N ILE A 155 8.37 -6.82 2.18
CA ILE A 155 9.77 -6.79 1.74
C ILE A 155 10.69 -7.34 2.84
N GLU A 156 11.95 -7.64 2.54
CA GLU A 156 12.92 -8.21 3.50
C GLU A 156 13.00 -7.41 4.81
N LEU A 157 12.83 -6.09 4.75
CA LEU A 157 12.83 -5.21 5.91
C LEU A 157 11.81 -5.64 6.97
N SER A 158 10.67 -6.23 6.58
CA SER A 158 9.62 -6.66 7.51
C SER A 158 10.11 -7.70 8.51
N SER A 159 11.02 -8.57 8.10
CA SER A 159 11.64 -9.59 8.93
C SER A 159 12.91 -9.11 9.66
N MET A 160 13.54 -8.03 9.19
CA MET A 160 14.79 -7.50 9.76
C MET A 160 14.57 -6.56 10.95
N THR A 161 13.35 -6.08 11.16
CA THR A 161 13.02 -5.22 12.30
C THR A 161 12.83 -6.04 13.59
N SER A 162 12.93 -5.35 14.74
CA SER A 162 12.65 -5.96 16.05
C SER A 162 11.68 -5.05 16.83
N PRO A 163 10.40 -5.51 17.01
CA PRO A 163 9.81 -6.75 16.49
C PRO A 163 9.69 -6.76 14.96
N SER A 164 9.47 -7.94 14.37
CA SER A 164 9.13 -8.06 12.95
C SER A 164 7.79 -7.38 12.65
N ILE A 165 7.62 -6.91 11.43
CA ILE A 165 6.42 -6.20 10.99
C ILE A 165 5.35 -7.20 10.55
N THR A 166 4.15 -7.09 11.10
CA THR A 166 2.94 -7.65 10.49
C THR A 166 2.64 -6.84 9.24
N THR A 167 2.50 -7.47 8.09
CA THR A 167 2.42 -6.78 6.81
C THR A 167 1.52 -7.51 5.82
N VAL A 168 0.92 -6.79 4.89
CA VAL A 168 0.20 -7.38 3.76
C VAL A 168 1.23 -7.95 2.77
N ASN A 169 1.14 -9.24 2.51
CA ASN A 169 1.99 -9.91 1.53
C ASN A 169 1.41 -9.78 0.13
N GLN A 170 2.10 -9.07 -0.76
CA GLN A 170 1.77 -9.04 -2.17
C GLN A 170 2.39 -10.26 -2.87
N PRO A 171 1.67 -10.93 -3.80
CA PRO A 171 2.21 -12.05 -4.58
C PRO A 171 3.15 -11.54 -5.70
N LYS A 172 4.24 -10.86 -5.31
CA LYS A 172 5.15 -10.12 -6.22
C LYS A 172 5.70 -10.98 -7.35
N PHE A 173 6.09 -12.22 -7.05
CA PHE A 173 6.59 -13.15 -8.06
C PHE A 173 5.50 -13.49 -9.07
N GLN A 174 4.30 -13.85 -8.58
CA GLN A 174 3.16 -14.20 -9.43
C GLN A 174 2.73 -13.02 -10.29
N MET A 175 2.70 -11.80 -9.72
CA MET A 175 2.36 -10.58 -10.49
C MET A 175 3.33 -10.38 -11.66
N GLY A 176 4.64 -10.48 -11.40
CA GLY A 176 5.67 -10.33 -12.43
C GLY A 176 5.61 -11.46 -13.47
N TYR A 177 5.45 -12.70 -13.02
CA TYR A 177 5.35 -13.87 -13.88
C TYR A 177 4.14 -13.75 -14.83
N THR A 178 2.95 -13.50 -14.27
CA THR A 178 1.73 -13.35 -15.05
C THR A 178 1.79 -12.17 -16.04
N ALA A 179 2.39 -11.04 -15.62
CA ALA A 179 2.58 -9.92 -16.53
C ALA A 179 3.52 -10.26 -17.71
N CYS A 180 4.53 -11.12 -17.46
CA CYS A 180 5.41 -11.62 -18.52
C CYS A 180 4.68 -12.57 -19.48
N GLU A 181 3.87 -13.51 -18.95
CA GLU A 181 3.06 -14.41 -19.78
C GLU A 181 2.12 -13.61 -20.69
N MET A 182 1.34 -12.71 -20.13
CA MET A 182 0.44 -11.83 -20.89
C MET A 182 1.19 -11.02 -21.96
N LEU A 183 2.38 -10.53 -21.67
CA LEU A 183 3.16 -9.79 -22.66
C LEU A 183 3.66 -10.69 -23.79
N LEU A 184 4.08 -11.92 -23.49
CA LEU A 184 4.51 -12.89 -24.53
C LEU A 184 3.34 -13.26 -25.45
N GLU A 185 2.16 -13.50 -24.90
CA GLU A 185 0.95 -13.78 -25.68
C GLU A 185 0.61 -12.60 -26.61
N LEU A 186 0.70 -11.35 -26.12
CA LEU A 186 0.51 -10.15 -26.95
C LEU A 186 1.58 -9.94 -28.02
N ILE A 187 2.80 -10.49 -27.83
CA ILE A 187 3.86 -10.47 -28.85
C ILE A 187 3.54 -11.49 -29.95
N GLU A 188 3.02 -12.67 -29.58
CA GLU A 188 2.63 -13.74 -30.53
C GLU A 188 1.37 -13.38 -31.30
N ASP A 189 0.35 -12.85 -30.62
CA ASP A 189 -0.89 -12.35 -31.22
C ASP A 189 -1.24 -10.92 -30.71
N PRO A 190 -0.84 -9.87 -31.45
CA PRO A 190 -1.12 -8.49 -31.08
C PRO A 190 -2.60 -8.10 -31.09
N GLN A 191 -3.49 -8.95 -31.57
CA GLN A 191 -4.94 -8.71 -31.60
C GLN A 191 -5.66 -9.42 -30.44
N GLU A 192 -4.96 -10.20 -29.63
CA GLU A 192 -5.57 -10.90 -28.51
C GLU A 192 -6.13 -9.94 -27.47
N GLU A 193 -7.38 -10.16 -27.07
CA GLU A 193 -8.04 -9.40 -26.01
C GLU A 193 -7.60 -9.91 -24.62
N MET A 194 -6.57 -9.32 -24.06
CA MET A 194 -6.08 -9.64 -22.72
C MET A 194 -6.98 -9.07 -21.63
N LYS A 195 -7.42 -9.94 -20.72
CA LYS A 195 -8.13 -9.50 -19.50
C LYS A 195 -7.14 -9.10 -18.42
N SER A 196 -7.39 -7.94 -17.81
CA SER A 196 -6.65 -7.51 -16.62
C SER A 196 -6.94 -8.43 -15.44
N LEU A 197 -5.94 -8.64 -14.59
CA LEU A 197 -5.99 -9.55 -13.46
C LEU A 197 -5.69 -8.81 -12.13
N LEU A 198 -6.50 -9.12 -11.11
CA LEU A 198 -6.23 -8.78 -9.73
C LEU A 198 -5.92 -10.06 -8.97
N LEU A 199 -4.74 -10.13 -8.36
CA LEU A 199 -4.29 -11.27 -7.58
C LEU A 199 -4.60 -11.05 -6.09
N ASP A 200 -4.86 -12.15 -5.38
CA ASP A 200 -5.11 -12.13 -3.95
C ASP A 200 -3.86 -11.78 -3.15
N THR A 201 -4.05 -11.14 -2.00
CA THR A 201 -3.00 -10.83 -1.00
C THR A 201 -3.21 -11.66 0.26
N GLU A 202 -2.14 -11.85 1.04
CA GLU A 202 -2.15 -12.52 2.34
C GLU A 202 -1.81 -11.57 3.48
#